data_dd900bfb9a1852a6cc6413df2eb11d84
#
_entry.id   dd900bfb9a1852a6cc6413df2eb11d84
#
_cell.length_a   1.000
_cell.length_b   1.000
_cell.length_c   1.000
_cell.angle_alpha   90.00
_cell.angle_beta   90.00
_cell.angle_gamma   90.00
#
_symmetry.space_group_name_H-M   'P 1'
#
loop_
_entity.id
_entity.type
_entity.pdbx_description
1 polymer ?
#
loop_
_entity_poly.entity_id
_entity_poly.type
_entity_poly.pdbx_seq_one_letter_code
_entity_poly.pdbx_strand_id
1 'polypeptide(L)'
;MSEGRRRIVRIAVAALGLTALLALQPESARLVESAWARSADGTTRVPIVRKLILSDQARRFLALQYRSYPTEFMGCMIGETRGSAVVVRRIAPADVEPSHSTATRVVPHQTCEDAGWSGTVGVIHSHPGGERCWYYFPTTQVASSDGQSFASQPYPVDAIMCGDHVVWINRNMAEMQLPLAAER
;
A
#
# COMPACT_ATOMS: atom_id res chain seq x y z
N MET A 1 57.36 -16.54 -36.51
CA MET A 1 56.14 -17.40 -36.45
C MET A 1 55.84 -17.70 -34.98
N SER A 2 54.98 -16.97 -34.27
CA SER A 2 54.35 -17.51 -33.05
C SER A 2 53.38 -16.56 -32.32
N GLU A 3 53.21 -15.30 -32.71
CA GLU A 3 52.30 -14.40 -31.97
C GLU A 3 50.81 -14.49 -32.36
N GLY A 4 50.50 -14.89 -33.59
CA GLY A 4 49.12 -14.99 -34.08
C GLY A 4 48.28 -16.12 -33.45
N ARG A 5 48.92 -17.22 -33.05
CA ARG A 5 48.19 -18.40 -32.46
C ARG A 5 47.75 -18.20 -31.01
N ARG A 6 48.47 -17.35 -30.26
CA ARG A 6 48.13 -17.13 -28.84
C ARG A 6 46.93 -16.20 -28.62
N ARG A 7 46.62 -15.33 -29.61
CA ARG A 7 45.43 -14.42 -29.50
C ARG A 7 44.12 -15.10 -29.77
N ILE A 8 44.10 -16.10 -30.67
CA ILE A 8 42.86 -16.83 -31.01
C ILE A 8 42.38 -17.73 -29.86
N VAL A 9 43.31 -18.35 -29.14
CA VAL A 9 42.97 -19.23 -28.00
C VAL A 9 42.39 -18.43 -26.81
N ARG A 10 42.86 -17.18 -26.59
CA ARG A 10 42.33 -16.35 -25.49
C ARG A 10 40.92 -15.80 -25.76
N ILE A 11 40.55 -15.60 -27.00
CA ILE A 11 39.21 -15.13 -27.35
C ILE A 11 38.18 -16.29 -27.24
N ALA A 12 38.54 -17.52 -27.57
CA ALA A 12 37.68 -18.67 -27.48
C ALA A 12 37.34 -19.07 -26.03
N VAL A 13 38.29 -18.91 -25.09
CA VAL A 13 38.05 -19.21 -23.66
C VAL A 13 37.17 -18.14 -23.00
N ALA A 14 37.25 -16.87 -23.41
CA ALA A 14 36.40 -15.82 -22.89
C ALA A 14 34.93 -15.97 -23.35
N ALA A 15 34.70 -16.46 -24.57
CA ALA A 15 33.35 -16.68 -25.09
C ALA A 15 32.63 -17.86 -24.43
N LEU A 16 33.33 -18.91 -24.06
CA LEU A 16 32.76 -20.08 -23.35
C LEU A 16 32.46 -19.81 -21.88
N GLY A 17 33.17 -18.88 -21.23
CA GLY A 17 32.89 -18.48 -19.83
C GLY A 17 31.62 -17.64 -19.68
N LEU A 18 31.23 -16.87 -20.70
CA LEU A 18 30.08 -15.98 -20.61
C LEU A 18 28.74 -16.70 -20.84
N THR A 19 28.73 -17.80 -21.57
CA THR A 19 27.53 -18.62 -21.80
C THR A 19 27.16 -19.52 -20.62
N ALA A 20 28.11 -19.87 -19.77
CA ALA A 20 27.87 -20.71 -18.58
C ALA A 20 27.27 -19.91 -17.39
N LEU A 21 27.48 -18.58 -17.32
CA LEU A 21 26.93 -17.74 -16.23
C LEU A 21 25.45 -17.38 -16.44
N LEU A 22 24.92 -17.52 -17.64
CA LEU A 22 23.49 -17.24 -17.93
C LEU A 22 22.54 -18.41 -17.58
N ALA A 23 23.08 -19.59 -17.28
CA ALA A 23 22.29 -20.80 -16.98
C ALA A 23 22.02 -21.04 -15.47
N LEU A 24 22.59 -20.20 -14.58
CA LEU A 24 22.45 -20.33 -13.12
C LEU A 24 21.61 -19.20 -12.51
N GLN A 25 20.59 -18.74 -13.21
CA GLN A 25 19.59 -17.86 -12.59
C GLN A 25 18.71 -18.74 -11.70
N PRO A 26 18.65 -18.48 -10.37
CA PRO A 26 17.78 -19.26 -9.49
C PRO A 26 16.33 -19.07 -9.90
N GLU A 27 15.56 -20.14 -9.96
CA GLU A 27 14.13 -20.15 -10.33
C GLU A 27 13.25 -19.23 -9.48
N SER A 28 13.77 -18.75 -8.37
CA SER A 28 13.13 -17.74 -7.50
C SER A 28 12.87 -16.38 -8.18
N ALA A 29 13.62 -16.04 -9.25
CA ALA A 29 13.38 -14.80 -9.99
C ALA A 29 12.13 -14.86 -10.90
N ARG A 30 11.63 -16.05 -11.23
CA ARG A 30 10.45 -16.21 -12.11
C ARG A 30 9.12 -16.10 -11.38
N LEU A 31 9.11 -16.16 -10.04
CA LEU A 31 7.87 -16.11 -9.25
C LEU A 31 7.41 -14.68 -8.90
N VAL A 32 8.25 -13.68 -9.11
CA VAL A 32 7.89 -12.27 -8.83
C VAL A 32 7.24 -11.60 -10.04
N GLU A 33 7.48 -12.10 -11.24
CA GLU A 33 6.99 -11.49 -12.49
C GLU A 33 5.55 -11.86 -12.86
N SER A 34 4.95 -12.86 -12.19
CA SER A 34 3.60 -13.31 -12.48
C SER A 34 2.48 -12.54 -11.77
N ALA A 35 2.82 -11.57 -10.89
CA ALA A 35 1.82 -10.77 -10.18
C ALA A 35 1.22 -9.64 -11.03
N TRP A 36 1.85 -9.31 -12.16
CA TRP A 36 1.37 -8.29 -13.09
C TRP A 36 0.89 -8.97 -14.39
N ALA A 37 -0.25 -9.63 -14.31
CA ALA A 37 -0.91 -10.12 -15.52
C ALA A 37 -1.25 -8.92 -16.40
N ARG A 38 -0.42 -8.64 -17.42
CA ARG A 38 -0.76 -7.70 -18.47
C ARG A 38 -1.97 -8.26 -19.21
N SER A 39 -3.09 -7.56 -19.14
CA SER A 39 -4.20 -7.79 -20.06
C SER A 39 -3.69 -7.63 -21.49
N ALA A 40 -4.19 -8.43 -22.40
CA ALA A 40 -3.79 -8.42 -23.81
C ALA A 40 -4.04 -7.07 -24.53
N ASP A 41 -4.76 -6.15 -23.91
CA ASP A 41 -5.05 -4.78 -24.36
C ASP A 41 -4.11 -3.72 -23.79
N GLY A 42 -3.09 -4.12 -23.00
CA GLY A 42 -2.09 -3.20 -22.43
C GLY A 42 -2.62 -2.33 -21.28
N THR A 43 -3.86 -2.45 -20.88
CA THR A 43 -4.41 -1.75 -19.72
C THR A 43 -4.16 -2.58 -18.46
N THR A 44 -3.37 -2.05 -17.54
CA THR A 44 -3.23 -2.60 -16.17
C THR A 44 -4.55 -2.36 -15.45
N ARG A 45 -5.46 -3.34 -15.49
CA ARG A 45 -6.66 -3.28 -14.64
C ARG A 45 -6.22 -3.37 -13.18
N VAL A 46 -6.32 -2.26 -12.46
CA VAL A 46 -6.18 -2.27 -11.00
C VAL A 46 -7.23 -3.23 -10.45
N PRO A 47 -6.85 -4.28 -9.70
CA PRO A 47 -7.82 -5.21 -9.15
C PRO A 47 -8.84 -4.48 -8.29
N ILE A 48 -10.13 -4.78 -8.49
CA ILE A 48 -11.20 -4.22 -7.66
C ILE A 48 -11.09 -4.85 -6.27
N VAL A 49 -10.69 -4.05 -5.30
CA VAL A 49 -10.62 -4.48 -3.89
C VAL A 49 -12.05 -4.53 -3.34
N ARG A 50 -12.43 -5.68 -2.79
CA ARG A 50 -13.75 -5.92 -2.19
C ARG A 50 -13.66 -6.20 -0.69
N LYS A 51 -12.46 -6.42 -0.17
CA LYS A 51 -12.24 -6.79 1.23
C LYS A 51 -10.98 -6.12 1.75
N LEU A 52 -11.09 -5.49 2.91
CA LEU A 52 -9.96 -5.03 3.72
C LEU A 52 -9.78 -5.98 4.91
N ILE A 53 -8.58 -6.49 5.12
CA ILE A 53 -8.23 -7.40 6.20
C ILE A 53 -7.14 -6.74 7.02
N LEU A 54 -7.42 -6.48 8.29
CA LEU A 54 -6.42 -5.97 9.24
C LEU A 54 -5.90 -7.13 10.09
N SER A 55 -4.57 -7.24 10.20
CA SER A 55 -3.96 -8.16 11.17
C SER A 55 -4.29 -7.75 12.61
N ASP A 56 -4.13 -8.67 13.57
CA ASP A 56 -4.30 -8.34 14.99
C ASP A 56 -3.34 -7.25 15.46
N GLN A 57 -2.12 -7.22 14.90
CA GLN A 57 -1.16 -6.15 15.18
C GLN A 57 -1.69 -4.80 14.70
N ALA A 58 -2.19 -4.72 13.48
CA ALA A 58 -2.76 -3.48 12.94
C ALA A 58 -3.97 -3.02 13.76
N ARG A 59 -4.89 -3.93 14.11
CA ARG A 59 -6.06 -3.62 14.94
C ARG A 59 -5.68 -3.08 16.32
N ARG A 60 -4.73 -3.74 17.01
CA ARG A 60 -4.26 -3.29 18.33
C ARG A 60 -3.58 -1.93 18.25
N PHE A 61 -2.75 -1.70 17.22
CA PHE A 61 -2.10 -0.42 17.00
C PHE A 61 -3.14 0.69 16.81
N LEU A 62 -4.11 0.50 15.93
CA LEU A 62 -5.18 1.47 15.67
C LEU A 62 -5.97 1.80 16.92
N ALA A 63 -6.38 0.77 17.68
CA ALA A 63 -7.12 0.96 18.92
C ALA A 63 -6.32 1.74 19.99
N LEU A 64 -4.99 1.53 20.05
CA LEU A 64 -4.11 2.27 20.93
C LEU A 64 -3.99 3.73 20.49
N GLN A 65 -3.71 3.97 19.19
CA GLN A 65 -3.56 5.32 18.65
C GLN A 65 -4.84 6.15 18.86
N TYR A 66 -5.99 5.60 18.55
CA TYR A 66 -7.27 6.28 18.72
C TYR A 66 -7.54 6.75 20.16
N ARG A 67 -7.12 5.97 21.16
CA ARG A 67 -7.30 6.31 22.59
C ARG A 67 -6.24 7.29 23.11
N SER A 68 -5.10 7.37 22.42
CA SER A 68 -3.93 8.12 22.92
C SER A 68 -3.89 9.55 22.41
N TYR A 69 -4.58 9.85 21.31
CA TYR A 69 -4.50 11.17 20.69
C TYR A 69 -5.85 11.85 20.62
N PRO A 70 -5.96 13.09 21.13
CA PRO A 70 -7.15 13.93 20.97
C PRO A 70 -7.21 14.61 19.58
N THR A 71 -6.11 14.54 18.82
CA THR A 71 -6.00 15.02 17.45
C THR A 71 -6.06 13.85 16.48
N GLU A 72 -6.32 14.11 15.21
CA GLU A 72 -6.21 13.09 14.17
C GLU A 72 -4.77 12.56 14.10
N PHE A 73 -4.64 11.25 14.05
CA PHE A 73 -3.40 10.61 13.62
C PHE A 73 -3.52 10.14 12.16
N MET A 74 -2.40 9.96 11.51
CA MET A 74 -2.30 9.37 10.18
C MET A 74 -1.27 8.24 10.17
N GLY A 75 -1.55 7.18 9.43
CA GLY A 75 -0.65 6.05 9.29
C GLY A 75 -0.66 5.44 7.89
N CYS A 76 0.45 4.82 7.55
CA CYS A 76 0.64 4.07 6.32
C CYS A 76 0.24 2.62 6.55
N MET A 77 -0.70 2.11 5.79
CA MET A 77 -1.12 0.70 5.83
C MET A 77 -0.12 -0.14 5.04
N ILE A 78 0.71 -0.91 5.73
CA ILE A 78 1.73 -1.75 5.12
C ILE A 78 1.19 -3.16 4.94
N GLY A 79 1.22 -3.65 3.71
CA GLY A 79 0.65 -4.95 3.38
C GLY A 79 0.79 -5.34 1.92
N GLU A 80 -0.20 -6.05 1.43
CA GLU A 80 -0.22 -6.53 0.05
C GLU A 80 -1.65 -6.68 -0.47
N THR A 81 -1.80 -6.60 -1.79
CA THR A 81 -3.06 -6.95 -2.46
C THR A 81 -3.02 -8.42 -2.88
N ARG A 82 -4.03 -9.20 -2.48
CA ARG A 82 -4.23 -10.61 -2.82
C ARG A 82 -5.59 -10.81 -3.50
N GLY A 83 -5.59 -10.92 -4.81
CA GLY A 83 -6.84 -10.97 -5.57
C GLY A 83 -7.70 -9.74 -5.34
N SER A 84 -8.90 -9.92 -4.79
CA SER A 84 -9.82 -8.83 -4.45
C SER A 84 -9.72 -8.37 -2.98
N ALA A 85 -8.71 -8.78 -2.25
CA ALA A 85 -8.49 -8.38 -0.87
C ALA A 85 -7.20 -7.56 -0.71
N VAL A 86 -7.24 -6.53 0.13
CA VAL A 86 -6.06 -5.89 0.69
C VAL A 86 -5.83 -6.44 2.09
N VAL A 87 -4.65 -6.97 2.34
CA VAL A 87 -4.22 -7.51 3.63
C VAL A 87 -3.22 -6.57 4.26
N VAL A 88 -3.61 -5.88 5.31
CA VAL A 88 -2.77 -4.96 6.07
C VAL A 88 -2.11 -5.73 7.22
N ARG A 89 -0.80 -5.83 7.18
CA ARG A 89 -0.01 -6.54 8.20
C ARG A 89 0.30 -5.66 9.41
N ARG A 90 0.62 -4.39 9.16
CA ARG A 90 0.94 -3.39 10.19
C ARG A 90 0.58 -1.99 9.72
N ILE A 91 0.45 -1.09 10.68
CA ILE A 91 0.36 0.34 10.43
C ILE A 91 1.70 0.97 10.84
N ALA A 92 2.28 1.76 9.95
CA ALA A 92 3.42 2.62 10.28
C ALA A 92 2.91 4.06 10.47
N PRO A 93 3.39 4.81 11.48
CA PRO A 93 2.99 6.20 11.61
C PRO A 93 3.44 7.00 10.39
N ALA A 94 2.56 7.85 9.87
CA ALA A 94 2.94 8.83 8.87
C ALA A 94 3.72 9.98 9.53
N ASP A 95 4.61 10.59 8.77
CA ASP A 95 5.27 11.82 9.19
C ASP A 95 4.31 12.99 8.96
N VAL A 96 3.82 13.59 10.03
CA VAL A 96 2.79 14.63 9.98
C VAL A 96 3.28 15.94 10.60
N GLU A 97 2.71 17.05 10.15
CA GLU A 97 2.96 18.38 10.71
C GLU A 97 2.17 18.57 12.02
N PRO A 98 2.83 18.51 13.22
CA PRO A 98 2.12 18.54 14.49
C PRO A 98 1.37 19.85 14.72
N SER A 99 1.90 20.97 14.21
CA SER A 99 1.30 22.31 14.36
C SER A 99 0.01 22.48 13.56
N HIS A 100 -0.20 21.61 12.55
CA HIS A 100 -1.38 21.61 11.69
C HIS A 100 -2.32 20.42 11.96
N SER A 101 -1.98 19.56 12.91
CA SER A 101 -2.83 18.42 13.30
C SER A 101 -3.83 18.85 14.38
N THR A 102 -5.11 18.63 14.11
CA THR A 102 -6.25 18.98 14.99
C THR A 102 -7.17 17.76 15.16
N ALA A 103 -8.27 17.91 15.86
CA ALA A 103 -9.30 16.86 15.97
C ALA A 103 -10.07 16.58 14.65
N THR A 104 -9.86 17.42 13.63
CA THR A 104 -10.59 17.35 12.35
C THR A 104 -9.69 17.51 11.13
N ARG A 105 -8.39 17.45 11.31
CA ARG A 105 -7.42 17.60 10.24
C ARG A 105 -6.07 17.03 10.62
N VAL A 106 -5.47 16.29 9.71
CA VAL A 106 -4.08 15.87 9.74
C VAL A 106 -3.40 16.21 8.39
N VAL A 107 -2.15 16.66 8.44
CA VAL A 107 -1.39 17.04 7.24
C VAL A 107 -0.08 16.25 7.22
N PRO A 108 0.12 15.34 6.25
CA PRO A 108 1.39 14.64 6.11
C PRO A 108 2.45 15.59 5.52
N HIS A 109 3.70 15.48 5.99
CA HIS A 109 4.88 16.16 5.44
C HIS A 109 5.30 15.55 4.10
N GLN A 110 5.12 14.25 3.96
CA GLN A 110 5.59 13.49 2.81
C GLN A 110 4.73 12.25 2.57
N THR A 111 4.89 11.62 1.42
CA THR A 111 4.21 10.35 1.13
C THR A 111 4.74 9.21 2.01
N CYS A 112 4.01 8.11 2.08
CA CYS A 112 4.46 6.93 2.81
C CYS A 112 5.75 6.34 2.21
N GLU A 113 5.89 6.38 0.90
CA GLU A 113 7.07 5.91 0.17
C GLU A 113 8.28 6.79 0.44
N ASP A 114 8.13 8.11 0.43
CA ASP A 114 9.21 9.07 0.74
C ASP A 114 9.66 8.94 2.20
N ALA A 115 8.75 8.56 3.09
CA ALA A 115 9.06 8.19 4.48
C ALA A 115 9.74 6.81 4.61
N GLY A 116 9.98 6.10 3.50
CA GLY A 116 10.62 4.79 3.48
C GLY A 116 9.69 3.60 3.76
N TRP A 117 8.38 3.82 3.79
CA TRP A 117 7.40 2.76 4.03
C TRP A 117 7.02 2.03 2.74
N SER A 118 7.94 1.20 2.24
CA SER A 118 7.67 0.33 1.08
C SER A 118 6.56 -0.69 1.40
N GLY A 119 5.78 -1.06 0.37
CA GLY A 119 4.64 -1.98 0.53
C GLY A 119 3.41 -1.30 1.12
N THR A 120 3.31 0.02 1.02
CA THR A 120 2.09 0.76 1.37
C THR A 120 0.97 0.38 0.40
N VAL A 121 -0.15 -0.03 0.96
CA VAL A 121 -1.39 -0.37 0.23
C VAL A 121 -2.50 0.65 0.44
N GLY A 122 -2.28 1.64 1.28
CA GLY A 122 -3.22 2.71 1.58
C GLY A 122 -2.77 3.56 2.75
N VAL A 123 -3.49 4.62 3.02
CA VAL A 123 -3.36 5.41 4.24
C VAL A 123 -4.59 5.22 5.13
N ILE A 124 -4.41 5.46 6.41
CA ILE A 124 -5.48 5.48 7.40
C ILE A 124 -5.28 6.70 8.31
N HIS A 125 -6.36 7.41 8.57
CA HIS A 125 -6.37 8.48 9.57
C HIS A 125 -7.50 8.28 10.55
N SER A 126 -7.51 9.01 11.65
CA SER A 126 -8.55 8.89 12.67
C SER A 126 -9.42 10.13 12.73
N HIS A 127 -10.69 9.94 13.09
CA HIS A 127 -11.61 11.00 13.51
C HIS A 127 -11.90 10.83 15.00
N PRO A 128 -11.14 11.49 15.91
CA PRO A 128 -11.19 11.24 17.37
C PRO A 128 -12.56 11.42 17.99
N GLY A 129 -13.40 12.30 17.43
CA GLY A 129 -14.78 12.48 17.88
C GLY A 129 -15.76 11.43 17.39
N GLY A 130 -15.33 10.49 16.54
CA GLY A 130 -16.22 9.52 15.88
C GLY A 130 -17.20 10.16 14.90
N GLU A 131 -16.98 11.43 14.55
CA GLU A 131 -17.82 12.18 13.63
C GLU A 131 -17.24 12.16 12.21
N ARG A 132 -18.08 12.47 11.21
CA ARG A 132 -17.66 12.58 9.80
C ARG A 132 -16.98 11.33 9.22
N CYS A 133 -17.42 10.16 9.68
CA CYS A 133 -16.91 8.86 9.25
C CYS A 133 -17.52 8.42 7.92
N TRP A 134 -17.28 9.19 6.87
CA TRP A 134 -17.78 8.93 5.51
C TRP A 134 -16.88 9.60 4.45
N TYR A 135 -16.80 8.98 3.30
CA TYR A 135 -16.13 9.53 2.12
C TYR A 135 -17.07 10.34 1.25
N TYR A 136 -18.38 10.13 1.41
CA TYR A 136 -19.42 10.92 0.76
C TYR A 136 -20.33 11.52 1.82
N PHE A 137 -20.78 12.75 1.60
CA PHE A 137 -21.80 13.32 2.47
C PHE A 137 -23.03 12.42 2.48
N PRO A 138 -23.56 12.07 3.66
CA PRO A 138 -24.69 11.15 3.80
C PRO A 138 -25.85 11.48 2.86
N THR A 139 -26.41 10.43 2.23
CA THR A 139 -27.52 10.54 1.27
C THR A 139 -27.22 11.31 -0.02
N THR A 140 -25.96 11.62 -0.28
CA THR A 140 -25.53 12.33 -1.51
C THR A 140 -24.49 11.54 -2.28
N GLN A 141 -24.15 12.00 -3.49
CA GLN A 141 -23.00 11.52 -4.26
C GLN A 141 -21.82 12.53 -4.21
N VAL A 142 -21.87 13.48 -3.28
CA VAL A 142 -20.84 14.51 -3.15
C VAL A 142 -19.74 13.97 -2.24
N ALA A 143 -18.52 13.90 -2.78
CA ALA A 143 -17.36 13.45 -2.00
C ALA A 143 -17.00 14.47 -0.91
N SER A 144 -16.69 13.97 0.28
CA SER A 144 -16.08 14.73 1.38
C SER A 144 -14.63 15.15 1.02
N SER A 145 -13.97 15.87 1.91
CA SER A 145 -12.53 16.14 1.81
C SER A 145 -11.70 14.86 1.72
N ASP A 146 -12.06 13.83 2.50
CA ASP A 146 -11.36 12.56 2.52
C ASP A 146 -11.58 11.77 1.23
N GLY A 147 -12.81 11.80 0.69
CA GLY A 147 -13.12 11.23 -0.62
C GLY A 147 -12.34 11.89 -1.75
N GLN A 148 -12.21 13.23 -1.72
CA GLN A 148 -11.42 13.97 -2.69
C GLN A 148 -9.92 13.69 -2.53
N SER A 149 -9.42 13.64 -1.30
CA SER A 149 -8.04 13.27 -1.00
C SER A 149 -7.71 11.89 -1.53
N PHE A 150 -8.54 10.89 -1.25
CA PHE A 150 -8.33 9.53 -1.77
C PHE A 150 -8.31 9.48 -3.30
N ALA A 151 -9.17 10.23 -3.98
CA ALA A 151 -9.21 10.24 -5.43
C ALA A 151 -7.86 10.66 -6.06
N SER A 152 -7.08 11.49 -5.37
CA SER A 152 -5.75 11.97 -5.81
C SER A 152 -4.58 11.06 -5.42
N GLN A 153 -4.78 10.09 -4.53
CA GLN A 153 -3.73 9.18 -4.06
C GLN A 153 -3.54 7.98 -5.01
N PRO A 154 -2.35 7.33 -5.04
CA PRO A 154 -2.10 6.17 -5.89
C PRO A 154 -2.58 4.84 -5.29
N TYR A 155 -2.98 4.80 -4.01
CA TYR A 155 -3.24 3.57 -3.27
C TYR A 155 -4.56 2.89 -3.65
N PRO A 156 -4.65 1.54 -3.56
CA PRO A 156 -5.89 0.80 -3.85
C PRO A 156 -7.01 1.04 -2.85
N VAL A 157 -6.69 1.46 -1.62
CA VAL A 157 -7.67 1.73 -0.55
C VAL A 157 -7.24 2.93 0.30
N ASP A 158 -8.21 3.51 0.98
CA ASP A 158 -8.04 4.51 2.04
C ASP A 158 -8.97 4.14 3.21
N ALA A 159 -8.65 4.58 4.44
CA ALA A 159 -9.41 4.22 5.62
C ALA A 159 -9.51 5.36 6.64
N ILE A 160 -10.67 5.43 7.33
CA ILE A 160 -10.95 6.34 8.44
C ILE A 160 -11.24 5.49 9.68
N MET A 161 -10.51 5.71 10.75
CA MET A 161 -10.80 5.08 12.04
C MET A 161 -11.80 5.89 12.83
N CYS A 162 -12.91 5.27 13.22
CA CYS A 162 -14.08 5.87 13.82
C CYS A 162 -14.49 5.15 15.12
N GLY A 163 -13.62 5.18 16.12
CA GLY A 163 -13.87 4.51 17.39
C GLY A 163 -13.66 3.00 17.33
N ASP A 164 -14.74 2.25 17.27
CA ASP A 164 -14.73 0.78 17.28
C ASP A 164 -14.75 0.13 15.89
N HIS A 165 -14.78 0.93 14.85
CA HIS A 165 -14.79 0.47 13.46
C HIS A 165 -13.90 1.33 12.55
N VAL A 166 -13.65 0.82 11.37
CA VAL A 166 -12.96 1.50 10.27
C VAL A 166 -13.93 1.61 9.11
N VAL A 167 -14.13 2.83 8.62
CA VAL A 167 -14.76 3.09 7.32
C VAL A 167 -13.65 3.11 6.29
N TRP A 168 -13.80 2.43 5.16
CA TRP A 168 -12.80 2.37 4.12
C TRP A 168 -13.41 2.44 2.73
N ILE A 169 -12.62 2.88 1.76
CA ILE A 169 -13.03 3.09 0.38
C ILE A 169 -12.03 2.41 -0.57
N ASN A 170 -12.50 1.98 -1.72
CA ASN A 170 -11.68 1.41 -2.78
C ASN A 170 -11.70 2.27 -4.06
N ARG A 171 -10.94 1.86 -5.09
CA ARG A 171 -10.84 2.58 -6.37
C ARG A 171 -12.13 2.62 -7.20
N ASN A 172 -13.14 1.83 -6.85
CA ASN A 172 -14.49 1.98 -7.41
C ASN A 172 -15.34 2.99 -6.64
N MET A 173 -14.74 3.69 -5.68
CA MET A 173 -15.41 4.64 -4.81
C MET A 173 -16.53 3.99 -3.99
N ALA A 174 -16.41 2.68 -3.70
CA ALA A 174 -17.33 1.96 -2.83
C ALA A 174 -16.85 2.07 -1.38
N GLU A 175 -17.70 2.66 -0.55
CA GLU A 175 -17.49 2.81 0.89
C GLU A 175 -17.99 1.57 1.63
N MET A 176 -17.22 1.07 2.58
CA MET A 176 -17.51 -0.12 3.39
C MET A 176 -17.04 0.08 4.83
N GLN A 177 -17.57 -0.76 5.74
CA GLN A 177 -17.19 -0.73 7.15
C GLN A 177 -16.55 -2.04 7.59
N LEU A 178 -15.64 -1.96 8.54
CA LEU A 178 -14.96 -3.09 9.16
C LEU A 178 -14.88 -2.87 10.68
N PRO A 179 -15.40 -3.77 11.52
CA PRO A 179 -15.25 -3.66 12.96
C PRO A 179 -13.78 -3.85 13.37
N LEU A 180 -13.33 -3.09 14.37
CA LEU A 180 -11.97 -3.26 14.92
C LEU A 180 -11.84 -4.47 15.82
N ALA A 181 -12.91 -4.84 16.55
CA ALA A 181 -12.94 -6.09 17.28
C ALA A 181 -12.85 -7.25 16.28
N ALA A 182 -12.01 -8.25 16.57
CA ALA A 182 -12.00 -9.48 15.79
C ALA A 182 -13.36 -10.17 15.93
N GLU A 183 -13.98 -10.56 14.84
CA GLU A 183 -15.11 -11.52 14.89
C GLU A 183 -14.58 -12.80 15.54
N ARG A 184 -15.19 -13.21 16.64
CA ARG A 184 -14.84 -14.44 17.39
C ARG A 184 -15.42 -15.66 16.70
#